data_ab8318369be05e75efa2bd3887ca241d
#
_entry.id   ab8318369be05e75efa2bd3887ca241d
#
_cell.length_a   1.000
_cell.length_b   1.000
_cell.length_c   1.000
_cell.angle_alpha   90.00
_cell.angle_beta   90.00
_cell.angle_gamma   90.00
#
_symmetry.space_group_name_H-M   'P 1'
#
loop_
_entity.id
_entity.type
_entity.pdbx_description
1 polymer ?
#
loop_
_entity_poly.entity_id
_entity_poly.type
_entity_poly.pdbx_seq_one_letter_code
_entity_poly.pdbx_strand_id
1 'polypeptide(L)'
;MVTITGYKTRATPNGDRSIYLIVEGGMQPAVSKTTGRTYFRSRKASVFAAIDEEVAKSMIGYQMPGTIKQLRVEPYQITNEQTGEVMMYDYRNEFVAEEQLD
;
A
#
# COMPACT_ATOMS: atom_id res chain seq x y z
N MET A 1 -9.90 6.76 8.09
CA MET A 1 -10.21 5.32 7.99
C MET A 1 -9.61 4.74 6.74
N VAL A 2 -9.05 3.57 6.84
CA VAL A 2 -8.60 2.81 5.69
C VAL A 2 -9.31 1.47 5.68
N THR A 3 -9.38 0.85 4.51
CA THR A 3 -10.03 -0.45 4.34
C THR A 3 -8.96 -1.49 4.02
N ILE A 4 -9.06 -2.64 4.68
CA ILE A 4 -8.16 -3.76 4.40
C ILE A 4 -8.69 -4.45 3.16
N THR A 5 -7.90 -4.44 2.08
CA THR A 5 -8.33 -4.98 0.80
C THR A 5 -7.64 -6.28 0.43
N GLY A 6 -6.60 -6.65 1.16
CA GLY A 6 -5.88 -7.89 0.89
C GLY A 6 -4.74 -8.08 1.86
N TYR A 7 -3.90 -9.05 1.56
CA TYR A 7 -2.69 -9.28 2.33
C TYR A 7 -1.65 -9.92 1.42
N LYS A 8 -0.41 -9.88 1.87
CA LYS A 8 0.68 -10.58 1.18
C LYS A 8 1.58 -11.22 2.22
N THR A 9 2.28 -12.25 1.82
CA THR A 9 3.27 -12.91 2.66
C THR A 9 4.64 -12.60 2.14
N ARG A 10 5.62 -12.53 3.04
CA ARG A 10 7.00 -12.31 2.67
C ARG A 10 7.88 -13.23 3.49
N ALA A 11 8.77 -13.95 2.84
CA ALA A 11 9.70 -14.82 3.52
C ALA A 11 10.77 -13.98 4.22
N THR A 12 11.11 -14.37 5.44
CA THR A 12 12.22 -13.76 6.16
C THR A 12 13.48 -14.57 5.94
N PRO A 13 14.68 -13.99 6.22
CA PRO A 13 15.93 -14.71 6.00
C PRO A 13 16.06 -16.02 6.77
N ASN A 14 15.38 -16.15 7.91
CA ASN A 14 15.43 -17.38 8.70
C ASN A 14 14.32 -18.38 8.37
N GLY A 15 13.63 -18.18 7.25
CA GLY A 15 12.64 -19.14 6.77
C GLY A 15 11.22 -18.93 7.26
N ASP A 16 11.01 -17.99 8.16
CA ASP A 16 9.66 -17.67 8.61
C ASP A 16 8.92 -16.83 7.59
N ARG A 17 7.62 -16.69 7.78
CA ARG A 17 6.79 -15.84 6.93
C ARG A 17 6.22 -14.69 7.73
N SER A 18 6.26 -13.51 7.12
CA SER A 18 5.63 -12.32 7.67
C SER A 18 4.38 -12.01 6.88
N ILE A 19 3.34 -11.56 7.56
CA ILE A 19 2.09 -11.15 6.94
C ILE A 19 2.04 -9.64 6.90
N TYR A 20 1.70 -9.08 5.73
CA TYR A 20 1.48 -7.66 5.57
C TYR A 20 0.07 -7.45 5.05
N LEU A 21 -0.72 -6.68 5.78
CA LEU A 21 -2.06 -6.31 5.32
C LEU A 21 -1.93 -5.20 4.29
N ILE A 22 -2.72 -5.30 3.22
CA ILE A 22 -2.82 -4.24 2.22
C ILE A 22 -4.00 -3.36 2.61
N VAL A 23 -3.76 -2.08 2.84
CA VAL A 23 -4.81 -1.13 3.20
C VAL A 23 -4.93 -0.06 2.14
N GLU A 24 -6.13 0.44 1.93
CA GLU A 24 -6.42 1.48 0.96
C GLU A 24 -7.24 2.59 1.59
N GLY A 25 -6.94 3.84 1.21
CA GLY A 25 -7.70 4.98 1.68
C GLY A 25 -7.29 6.24 0.95
N GLY A 26 -8.27 7.13 0.70
CA GLY A 26 -8.01 8.35 -0.03
C GLY A 26 -7.76 8.12 -1.51
N MET A 27 -7.56 9.20 -2.23
CA MET A 27 -7.26 9.16 -3.66
C MET A 27 -6.01 9.98 -3.93
N GLN A 28 -5.25 9.56 -4.93
CA GLN A 28 -4.06 10.29 -5.33
C GLN A 28 -3.93 10.27 -6.85
N PRO A 29 -3.36 11.34 -7.45
CA PRO A 29 -3.07 11.32 -8.87
C PRO A 29 -1.77 10.59 -9.15
N ALA A 30 -1.68 10.00 -10.32
CA ALA A 30 -0.46 9.40 -10.85
C ALA A 30 -0.38 9.72 -12.32
N VAL A 31 0.81 10.07 -12.81
CA VAL A 31 1.00 10.48 -14.20
C VAL A 31 1.74 9.39 -14.93
N SER A 32 1.17 8.94 -16.04
CA SER A 32 1.82 7.96 -16.91
C SER A 32 2.88 8.65 -17.73
N LYS A 33 4.11 8.15 -17.68
CA LYS A 33 5.19 8.67 -18.49
C LYS A 33 5.03 8.31 -19.96
N THR A 34 4.31 7.24 -20.24
CA THR A 34 4.10 6.76 -21.60
C THR A 34 3.09 7.61 -22.34
N THR A 35 1.96 7.94 -21.69
CA THR A 35 0.86 8.65 -22.33
C THR A 35 0.72 10.09 -21.89
N GLY A 36 1.34 10.49 -20.77
CA GLY A 36 1.17 11.80 -20.18
C GLY A 36 -0.15 12.00 -19.48
N ARG A 37 -0.99 10.97 -19.42
CA ARG A 37 -2.31 11.08 -18.78
C ARG A 37 -2.19 11.01 -17.27
N THR A 38 -3.12 11.70 -16.60
CA THR A 38 -3.25 11.64 -15.16
C THR A 38 -4.36 10.65 -14.81
N TYR A 39 -4.03 9.72 -13.92
CA TYR A 39 -4.97 8.75 -13.39
C TYR A 39 -5.18 9.03 -11.91
N PHE A 40 -6.37 8.73 -11.41
CA PHE A 40 -6.65 8.79 -9.98
C PHE A 40 -6.84 7.37 -9.48
N ARG A 41 -6.23 7.08 -8.35
CA ARG A 41 -6.36 5.77 -7.72
C ARG A 41 -6.28 5.92 -6.21
N SER A 42 -6.78 4.92 -5.50
CA SER A 42 -6.71 4.93 -4.06
C SER A 42 -5.26 4.80 -3.60
N ARG A 43 -4.98 5.39 -2.45
CA ARG A 43 -3.68 5.23 -1.81
C ARG A 43 -3.63 3.87 -1.15
N LYS A 44 -2.54 3.16 -1.36
CA LYS A 44 -2.32 1.83 -0.78
C LYS A 44 -1.07 1.85 0.07
N ALA A 45 -1.10 1.07 1.13
CA ALA A 45 0.06 0.89 1.98
C ALA A 45 0.06 -0.53 2.52
N SER A 46 1.22 -0.99 2.96
CA SER A 46 1.38 -2.30 3.59
C SER A 46 1.60 -2.10 5.07
N VAL A 47 0.95 -2.92 5.89
CA VAL A 47 1.06 -2.85 7.34
C VAL A 47 1.48 -4.22 7.86
N PHE A 48 2.62 -4.28 8.55
CA PHE A 48 3.04 -5.53 9.17
C PHE A 48 2.03 -5.95 10.23
N ALA A 49 1.68 -7.22 10.24
CA ALA A 49 0.73 -7.77 11.19
C ALA A 49 1.27 -9.07 11.77
N ALA A 50 1.28 -9.15 13.09
CA ALA A 50 1.74 -10.35 13.79
C ALA A 50 0.59 -11.34 13.93
N ILE A 51 0.09 -11.82 12.80
CA ILE A 51 -1.06 -12.72 12.72
C ILE A 51 -0.76 -13.81 11.71
N ASP A 52 -1.56 -14.86 11.73
CA ASP A 52 -1.42 -15.90 10.70
C ASP A 52 -2.28 -15.58 9.48
N GLU A 53 -2.12 -16.40 8.46
CA GLU A 53 -2.78 -16.16 7.18
C GLU A 53 -4.29 -16.29 7.27
N GLU A 54 -4.79 -17.19 8.11
CA GLU A 54 -6.22 -17.36 8.29
C GLU A 54 -6.87 -16.09 8.85
N VAL A 55 -6.21 -15.50 9.85
CA VAL A 55 -6.70 -14.26 10.44
C VAL A 55 -6.66 -13.14 9.40
N ALA A 56 -5.57 -13.08 8.63
CA ALA A 56 -5.46 -12.05 7.59
C ALA A 56 -6.61 -12.13 6.58
N LYS A 57 -6.95 -13.33 6.15
CA LYS A 57 -8.07 -13.52 5.23
C LYS A 57 -9.37 -13.02 5.80
N SER A 58 -9.60 -13.25 7.08
CA SER A 58 -10.84 -12.84 7.74
C SER A 58 -10.94 -11.34 7.90
N MET A 59 -9.84 -10.61 7.81
CA MET A 59 -9.83 -9.16 7.99
C MET A 59 -10.10 -8.39 6.71
N ILE A 60 -10.11 -9.06 5.57
CA ILE A 60 -10.35 -8.36 4.30
C ILE A 60 -11.76 -7.79 4.29
N GLY A 61 -11.87 -6.51 3.95
CA GLY A 61 -13.13 -5.78 3.95
C GLY A 61 -13.38 -4.96 5.21
N TYR A 62 -12.61 -5.20 6.25
CA TYR A 62 -12.76 -4.43 7.49
C TYR A 62 -12.06 -3.09 7.36
N GLN A 63 -12.58 -2.12 8.11
CA GLN A 63 -11.97 -0.80 8.19
C GLN A 63 -11.17 -0.68 9.47
N MET A 64 -10.09 0.09 9.41
CA MET A 64 -9.31 0.39 10.60
C MET A 64 -9.07 1.89 10.70
N PRO A 65 -8.97 2.41 11.94
CA PRO A 65 -8.65 3.82 12.14
C PRO A 65 -7.25 4.12 11.66
N GLY A 66 -7.08 5.26 11.04
CA GLY A 66 -5.78 5.67 10.56
C GLY A 66 -5.88 6.34 9.22
N THR A 67 -4.72 6.71 8.70
CA THR A 67 -4.64 7.38 7.41
C THR A 67 -3.37 6.94 6.69
N ILE A 68 -3.33 7.17 5.39
CA ILE A 68 -2.15 6.91 4.60
C ILE A 68 -1.52 8.25 4.25
N LYS A 69 -0.28 8.46 4.68
CA LYS A 69 0.46 9.67 4.40
C LYS A 69 1.46 9.44 3.29
N GLN A 70 1.69 10.47 2.51
CA GLN A 70 2.72 10.44 1.48
C GLN A 70 4.02 10.98 2.08
N LEU A 71 5.08 10.20 1.93
CA LEU A 71 6.42 10.61 2.32
C LEU A 71 7.22 10.89 1.06
N ARG A 72 7.87 12.06 1.00
CA ARG A 72 8.70 12.39 -0.14
C ARG A 72 9.97 11.56 -0.10
N VAL A 73 10.30 10.97 -1.24
CA VAL A 73 11.49 10.14 -1.39
C VAL A 73 12.17 10.51 -2.70
N GLU A 74 13.35 9.97 -2.93
CA GLU A 74 14.00 10.15 -4.22
C GLU A 74 13.16 9.55 -5.33
N PRO A 75 13.08 10.20 -6.49
CA PRO A 75 12.24 9.69 -7.57
C PRO A 75 12.64 8.28 -7.99
N TYR A 76 11.64 7.45 -8.24
CA TYR A 76 11.85 6.10 -8.70
C TYR A 76 10.80 5.76 -9.75
N GLN A 77 11.07 4.74 -10.55
CA GLN A 77 10.17 4.32 -11.62
C GLN A 77 9.60 2.95 -11.31
N ILE A 78 8.32 2.79 -11.63
CA ILE A 78 7.65 1.50 -11.56
C ILE A 78 7.07 1.22 -12.94
N THR A 79 7.38 0.04 -13.48
CA THR A 79 6.86 -0.39 -14.77
C THR A 79 5.71 -1.35 -14.55
N ASN A 80 4.58 -1.05 -15.19
CA ASN A 80 3.44 -1.97 -15.18
C ASN A 80 3.73 -3.08 -16.18
N GLU A 81 3.91 -4.29 -15.68
CA GLU A 81 4.31 -5.41 -16.53
C GLU A 81 3.23 -5.81 -17.52
N GLN A 82 1.97 -5.53 -17.22
CA GLN A 82 0.87 -5.90 -18.10
C GLN A 82 0.70 -4.93 -19.28
N THR A 83 0.95 -3.65 -19.05
CA THR A 83 0.72 -2.63 -20.07
C THR A 83 1.99 -2.02 -20.61
N GLY A 84 3.11 -2.23 -19.95
CA GLY A 84 4.38 -1.61 -20.31
C GLY A 84 4.49 -0.15 -19.91
N GLU A 85 3.49 0.40 -19.24
CA GLU A 85 3.55 1.80 -18.83
C GLU A 85 4.57 2.01 -17.72
N VAL A 86 5.30 3.13 -17.83
CA VAL A 86 6.28 3.54 -16.84
C VAL A 86 5.72 4.69 -16.04
N MET A 87 5.63 4.51 -14.73
CA MET A 87 5.15 5.53 -13.82
C MET A 87 6.31 6.03 -12.97
N MET A 88 6.35 7.34 -12.75
CA MET A 88 7.38 7.93 -11.91
C MET A 88 6.76 8.46 -10.63
N TYR A 89 7.39 8.14 -9.51
CA TYR A 89 6.94 8.58 -8.20
C TYR A 89 8.11 9.19 -7.44
N ASP A 90 7.82 10.27 -6.71
CA ASP A 90 8.78 10.88 -5.79
C ASP A 90 8.26 10.82 -4.36
N TYR A 91 7.35 9.92 -4.08
CA TYR A 91 6.79 9.73 -2.76
C TYR A 91 6.47 8.26 -2.56
N ARG A 92 6.26 7.89 -1.34
CA ARG A 92 5.69 6.59 -1.00
C ARG A 92 4.61 6.76 0.04
N ASN A 93 3.70 5.81 0.10
CA ASN A 93 2.60 5.84 1.05
C ASN A 93 2.96 5.05 2.29
N GLU A 94 2.58 5.57 3.45
CA GLU A 94 2.82 4.91 4.71
C GLU A 94 1.59 5.04 5.59
N PHE A 95 1.18 3.94 6.21
CA PHE A 95 0.04 3.93 7.11
C PHE A 95 0.44 4.51 8.46
N VAL A 96 -0.43 5.38 8.99
CA VAL A 96 -0.26 5.98 10.31
C VAL A 96 -1.51 5.70 11.11
N ALA A 97 -1.35 5.03 12.25
CA ALA A 97 -2.46 4.67 13.09
C ALA A 97 -3.03 5.89 13.82
N GLU A 98 -4.33 5.90 13.99
CA GLU A 98 -5.03 7.06 14.57
C GLU A 98 -4.84 7.18 16.06
N GLU A 99 -4.69 6.08 16.76
CA GLU A 99 -4.53 6.10 18.22
C GLU A 99 -3.22 6.76 18.66
N GLN A 100 -2.35 7.06 17.72
CA GLN A 100 -1.12 7.77 18.01
C GLN A 100 -1.34 9.25 18.30
N LEU A 101 -2.58 9.68 18.29
CA LEU A 101 -2.92 11.08 18.50
C LEU A 101 -2.97 11.48 19.98
N ASP A 102 -2.73 10.60 20.86
CA ASP A 102 -2.72 10.91 22.29
C ASP A 102 -1.68 11.93 22.65
#